data_114c6b1fa80f8d4eb3b9c7aefd0d24dd
#
_entry.id   114c6b1fa80f8d4eb3b9c7aefd0d24dd
#
_cell.length_a   1.000
_cell.length_b   1.000
_cell.length_c   1.000
_cell.angle_alpha   90.00
_cell.angle_beta   90.00
_cell.angle_gamma   90.00
#
_symmetry.space_group_name_H-M   'P 1'
#
loop_
_entity.id
_entity.type
_entity.pdbx_description
1 polymer ?
#
loop_
_entity_poly.entity_id
_entity_poly.type
_entity_poly.pdbx_seq_one_letter_code
_entity_poly.pdbx_strand_id
1 'polypeptide(L)'
;NGIIPSVSGDTIRSEKNYSIIVFEKLAQTSITLGMDIIEAYQSRDALIQENELAVSLPEVLKVRDSGIVYYTKEIGKTKIEHLSPLISSVVQFIGL
;
A
#
# COMPACT_ATOMS: atom_id res chain seq x y z
N ASN A 1 0.65 22.03 -31.64
CA ASN A 1 -0.42 23.00 -31.77
C ASN A 1 -0.89 23.60 -30.44
N GLY A 2 -0.19 23.45 -29.37
CA GLY A 2 -0.46 24.13 -28.12
C GLY A 2 -1.63 23.60 -27.29
N ILE A 3 -2.28 22.57 -27.73
CA ILE A 3 -3.37 21.96 -26.98
C ILE A 3 -2.77 20.85 -26.11
N ILE A 4 -3.04 20.91 -24.81
CA ILE A 4 -2.66 19.83 -23.91
C ILE A 4 -3.57 18.64 -24.22
N PRO A 5 -3.01 17.52 -24.69
CA PRO A 5 -3.85 16.37 -25.01
C PRO A 5 -4.52 15.83 -23.75
N SER A 6 -5.80 15.52 -23.87
CA SER A 6 -6.52 14.83 -22.81
C SER A 6 -5.89 13.45 -22.63
N VAL A 7 -5.82 13.00 -21.39
CA VAL A 7 -5.38 11.64 -21.10
C VAL A 7 -6.42 10.67 -21.67
N SER A 8 -5.99 9.77 -22.53
CA SER A 8 -6.89 8.82 -23.18
C SER A 8 -7.41 7.79 -22.16
N GLY A 9 -8.57 7.20 -22.47
CA GLY A 9 -9.12 6.10 -21.68
C GLY A 9 -8.16 4.91 -21.63
N ASP A 10 -7.40 4.68 -22.69
CA ASP A 10 -6.41 3.60 -22.74
C ASP A 10 -5.27 3.85 -21.74
N THR A 11 -4.82 5.11 -21.63
CA THR A 11 -3.79 5.48 -20.66
C THR A 11 -4.31 5.30 -19.23
N ILE A 12 -5.53 5.72 -18.95
CA ILE A 12 -6.14 5.55 -17.63
C ILE A 12 -6.28 4.07 -17.31
N ARG A 13 -6.75 3.26 -18.26
CA ARG A 13 -6.89 1.81 -18.07
C ARG A 13 -5.54 1.17 -17.80
N SER A 14 -4.52 1.55 -18.55
CA SER A 14 -3.17 1.03 -18.39
C SER A 14 -2.61 1.36 -17.00
N GLU A 15 -2.82 2.60 -16.53
CA GLU A 15 -2.37 3.01 -15.20
C GLU A 15 -3.17 2.33 -14.09
N LYS A 16 -4.46 2.08 -14.29
CA LYS A 16 -5.26 1.29 -13.35
C LYS A 16 -4.74 -0.14 -13.24
N ASN A 17 -4.41 -0.74 -14.36
CA ASN A 17 -3.84 -2.10 -14.39
C ASN A 17 -2.50 -2.14 -13.64
N TYR A 18 -1.67 -1.12 -13.83
CA TYR A 18 -0.40 -1.02 -13.11
C TYR A 18 -0.62 -0.88 -11.61
N SER A 19 -1.60 -0.08 -11.18
CA SER A 19 -1.94 0.05 -9.76
C SER A 19 -2.35 -1.29 -9.15
N ILE A 20 -3.10 -2.11 -9.87
CA ILE A 20 -3.51 -3.44 -9.40
C ILE A 20 -2.28 -4.30 -9.12
N ILE A 21 -1.30 -4.27 -10.03
CA ILE A 21 -0.03 -4.99 -9.85
C ILE A 21 0.71 -4.46 -8.62
N VAL A 22 0.76 -3.15 -8.44
CA VAL A 22 1.40 -2.52 -7.27
C VAL A 22 0.72 -2.99 -5.98
N PHE A 23 -0.62 -2.95 -5.92
CA PHE A 23 -1.35 -3.37 -4.72
C PHE A 23 -1.13 -4.84 -4.41
N GLU A 24 -1.07 -5.69 -5.42
CA GLU A 24 -0.78 -7.12 -5.23
C GLU A 24 0.61 -7.33 -4.62
N LYS A 25 1.61 -6.64 -5.16
CA LYS A 25 2.98 -6.72 -4.65
C LYS A 25 3.09 -6.18 -3.23
N LEU A 26 2.42 -5.06 -2.96
CA LEU A 26 2.41 -4.48 -1.61
C LEU A 26 1.79 -5.44 -0.59
N ALA A 27 0.66 -6.06 -0.93
CA ALA A 27 0.00 -7.00 -0.05
C ALA A 27 0.89 -8.22 0.22
N GLN A 28 1.47 -8.82 -0.81
CA GLN A 28 2.36 -9.98 -0.69
C GLN A 28 3.59 -9.66 0.15
N THR A 29 4.23 -8.53 -0.11
CA THR A 29 5.42 -8.09 0.63
C THR A 29 5.08 -7.83 2.09
N SER A 30 3.94 -7.18 2.34
CA SER A 30 3.49 -6.89 3.70
C SER A 30 3.23 -8.15 4.50
N ILE A 31 2.63 -9.17 3.88
CA ILE A 31 2.40 -10.47 4.52
C ILE A 31 3.73 -11.11 4.87
N THR A 32 4.69 -11.10 3.95
CA THR A 32 6.03 -11.64 4.19
C THR A 32 6.71 -10.96 5.37
N LEU A 33 6.44 -9.67 5.57
CA LEU A 33 7.01 -8.87 6.65
C LEU A 33 6.19 -8.92 7.94
N GLY A 34 5.12 -9.73 7.98
CA GLY A 34 4.40 -10.00 9.22
C GLY A 34 3.00 -9.42 9.31
N MET A 35 2.50 -8.77 8.27
CA MET A 35 1.12 -8.28 8.25
C MET A 35 0.14 -9.44 8.20
N ASP A 36 -0.99 -9.28 8.88
CA ASP A 36 -2.06 -10.28 8.85
C ASP A 36 -2.55 -10.50 7.41
N ILE A 37 -2.68 -11.76 7.01
CA ILE A 37 -3.05 -12.15 5.65
C ILE A 37 -4.43 -11.60 5.27
N ILE A 38 -5.40 -11.75 6.17
CA ILE A 38 -6.78 -11.32 5.91
C ILE A 38 -6.83 -9.80 5.73
N GLU A 39 -6.19 -9.06 6.63
CA GLU A 39 -6.15 -7.61 6.57
C GLU A 39 -5.45 -7.13 5.29
N ALA A 40 -4.33 -7.76 4.92
CA ALA A 40 -3.58 -7.39 3.73
C ALA A 40 -4.42 -7.55 2.46
N TYR A 41 -5.15 -8.66 2.33
CA TYR A 41 -5.95 -8.92 1.15
C TYR A 41 -7.26 -8.13 1.14
N GLN A 42 -7.89 -7.90 2.29
CA GLN A 42 -9.07 -7.04 2.37
C GLN A 42 -8.72 -5.61 1.96
N SER A 43 -7.60 -5.10 2.42
CA SER A 43 -7.12 -3.76 2.06
C SER A 43 -6.79 -3.67 0.58
N ARG A 44 -6.15 -4.70 0.01
CA ARG A 44 -5.88 -4.78 -1.42
C ARG A 44 -7.18 -4.69 -2.22
N ASP A 45 -8.19 -5.45 -1.84
CA ASP A 45 -9.45 -5.48 -2.56
C ASP A 45 -10.17 -4.13 -2.49
N ALA A 46 -10.13 -3.46 -1.34
CA ALA A 46 -10.69 -2.12 -1.19
C ALA A 46 -9.97 -1.11 -2.08
N LEU A 47 -8.64 -1.17 -2.14
CA LEU A 47 -7.84 -0.29 -3.01
C LEU A 47 -8.13 -0.55 -4.49
N ILE A 48 -8.31 -1.80 -4.89
CA ILE A 48 -8.66 -2.13 -6.26
C ILE A 48 -10.02 -1.53 -6.62
N GLN A 49 -11.00 -1.59 -5.71
CA GLN A 49 -12.30 -1.00 -5.94
C GLN A 49 -12.21 0.53 -6.10
N GLU A 50 -11.48 1.21 -5.22
CA GLU A 50 -11.26 2.65 -5.35
C GLU A 50 -10.58 2.98 -6.68
N ASN A 51 -9.57 2.19 -7.05
CA ASN A 51 -8.85 2.35 -8.30
C ASN A 51 -9.78 2.26 -9.51
N GLU A 52 -10.71 1.30 -9.52
CA GLU A 52 -11.66 1.14 -10.60
C GLU A 52 -12.65 2.31 -10.71
N LEU A 53 -12.99 2.93 -9.59
CA LEU A 53 -13.90 4.08 -9.56
C LEU A 53 -13.22 5.38 -9.98
N ALA A 54 -11.91 5.45 -10.02
CA ALA A 54 -11.18 6.63 -10.43
C ALA A 54 -11.49 6.96 -11.90
N VAL A 55 -11.72 8.24 -12.19
CA VAL A 55 -12.14 8.68 -13.53
C VAL A 55 -11.09 9.55 -14.23
N SER A 56 -9.96 9.81 -13.56
CA SER A 56 -8.89 10.63 -14.11
C SER A 56 -7.53 10.07 -13.69
N LEU A 57 -6.50 10.44 -14.43
CA LEU A 57 -5.15 10.02 -14.09
C LEU A 57 -4.71 10.49 -12.69
N PRO A 58 -4.94 11.76 -12.30
CA PRO A 58 -4.61 12.18 -10.93
C PRO A 58 -5.29 11.33 -9.86
N GLU A 59 -6.55 10.94 -10.07
CA GLU A 59 -7.27 10.08 -9.12
C GLU A 59 -6.62 8.70 -9.02
N VAL A 60 -6.24 8.11 -10.16
CA VAL A 60 -5.56 6.81 -10.17
C VAL A 60 -4.25 6.89 -9.38
N LEU A 61 -3.46 7.93 -9.62
CA LEU A 61 -2.20 8.11 -8.91
C LEU A 61 -2.39 8.36 -7.42
N LYS A 62 -3.45 9.09 -7.05
CA LYS A 62 -3.78 9.34 -5.65
C LYS A 62 -4.14 8.04 -4.92
N VAL A 63 -4.94 7.18 -5.52
CA VAL A 63 -5.30 5.88 -4.93
C VAL A 63 -4.05 5.01 -4.81
N ARG A 64 -3.20 4.98 -5.84
CA ARG A 64 -1.93 4.25 -5.81
C ARG A 64 -1.06 4.70 -4.63
N ASP A 65 -0.87 6.01 -4.48
CA ASP A 65 -0.06 6.56 -3.41
C ASP A 65 -0.65 6.24 -2.04
N SER A 66 -1.97 6.30 -1.89
CA SER A 66 -2.63 5.97 -0.63
C SER A 66 -2.38 4.51 -0.23
N GLY A 67 -2.36 3.62 -1.21
CA GLY A 67 -2.05 2.21 -0.98
C GLY A 67 -0.61 2.01 -0.51
N ILE A 68 0.34 2.68 -1.16
CA ILE A 68 1.75 2.62 -0.77
C ILE A 68 1.93 3.12 0.67
N VAL A 69 1.33 4.25 1.00
CA VAL A 69 1.41 4.82 2.36
C VAL A 69 0.78 3.89 3.37
N TYR A 70 -0.39 3.34 3.06
CA TYR A 70 -1.10 2.43 3.96
C TYR A 70 -0.24 1.21 4.31
N TYR A 71 0.27 0.49 3.31
CA TYR A 71 1.06 -0.71 3.56
C TYR A 71 2.39 -0.38 4.25
N THR A 72 3.00 0.73 3.90
CA THR A 72 4.24 1.17 4.55
C THR A 72 4.02 1.39 6.04
N LYS A 73 2.92 2.03 6.41
CA LYS A 73 2.57 2.24 7.82
C LYS A 73 2.28 0.94 8.54
N GLU A 74 1.55 0.02 7.91
CA GLU A 74 1.22 -1.27 8.52
C GLU A 74 2.47 -2.12 8.75
N ILE A 75 3.40 -2.12 7.80
CA ILE A 75 4.69 -2.80 7.97
C ILE A 75 5.47 -2.19 9.14
N GLY A 76 5.48 -0.87 9.24
CA GLY A 76 6.14 -0.16 10.34
C GLY A 76 5.58 -0.55 11.70
N LYS A 77 4.27 -0.63 11.83
CA LYS A 77 3.61 -1.07 13.07
C LYS A 77 4.01 -2.49 13.45
N THR A 78 3.97 -3.39 12.47
CA THR A 78 4.33 -4.80 12.70
C THR A 78 5.77 -4.92 13.20
N LYS A 79 6.69 -4.18 12.61
CA LYS A 79 8.09 -4.18 13.06
C LYS A 79 8.22 -3.68 14.50
N ILE A 80 7.52 -2.61 14.86
CA ILE A 80 7.55 -2.08 16.22
C ILE A 80 6.99 -3.10 17.21
N GLU A 81 5.89 -3.75 16.88
CA GLU A 81 5.30 -4.78 17.72
C GLU A 81 6.23 -5.96 17.95
N HIS A 82 6.97 -6.38 16.93
CA HIS A 82 7.94 -7.48 17.04
C HIS A 82 9.17 -7.10 17.86
N LEU A 83 9.61 -5.85 17.80
CA LEU A 83 10.81 -5.39 18.49
C LEU A 83 10.54 -5.00 19.94
N SER A 84 9.31 -4.57 20.25
CA SER A 84 8.96 -4.06 21.58
C SER A 84 9.24 -5.06 22.71
N PRO A 85 8.83 -6.34 22.64
CA PRO A 85 9.17 -7.31 23.67
C PRO A 85 10.67 -7.53 23.85
N LEU A 86 11.43 -7.54 22.75
CA LEU A 86 12.88 -7.71 22.78
C LEU A 86 13.55 -6.53 23.46
N ILE A 87 13.14 -5.31 23.12
CA ILE A 87 13.67 -4.09 23.74
C ILE A 87 13.35 -4.08 25.23
N SER A 88 12.13 -4.45 25.62
CA SER A 88 11.72 -4.55 27.02
C SER A 88 12.58 -5.53 27.80
N SER A 89 12.89 -6.69 27.22
CA SER A 89 13.76 -7.71 27.83
C SER A 89 15.17 -7.17 28.03
N VAL A 90 15.72 -6.47 27.05
CA VAL A 90 17.05 -5.86 27.15
C VAL A 90 17.10 -4.83 28.26
N VAL A 91 16.11 -3.97 28.35
CA VAL A 91 16.00 -2.93 29.39
C VAL A 91 15.96 -3.57 30.77
N GLN A 92 15.18 -4.63 30.96
CA GLN A 92 15.13 -5.37 32.24
C GLN A 92 16.46 -6.01 32.59
N PHE A 93 17.14 -6.61 31.62
CA PHE A 93 18.42 -7.26 31.81
C PHE A 93 19.50 -6.30 32.31
N ILE A 94 19.54 -5.09 31.76
CA ILE A 94 20.54 -4.09 32.18
C ILE A 94 20.11 -3.25 33.37
N GLY A 95 18.93 -3.51 33.91
CA GLY A 95 18.47 -2.85 35.15
C GLY A 95 18.03 -1.42 35.03
N LEU A 96 17.59 -1.03 33.84
CA LEU A 96 17.09 0.35 33.59
C LEU A 96 15.60 0.53 33.94
#